data_6b9c91c2c82f4ca369ccdc2e2ee9ea6a
#
_entry.id   6b9c91c2c82f4ca369ccdc2e2ee9ea6a
#
_cell.length_a   1.000
_cell.length_b   1.000
_cell.length_c   1.000
_cell.angle_alpha   90.00
_cell.angle_beta   90.00
_cell.angle_gamma   90.00
#
_symmetry.space_group_name_H-M   'P 1'
#
loop_
_entity.id
_entity.type
_entity.pdbx_description
1 polymer ?
#
loop_
_entity_poly.entity_id
_entity_poly.type
_entity_poly.pdbx_seq_one_letter_code
_entity_poly.pdbx_strand_id
1 'polypeptide(L)' 'MAIRNGEYLVITARDLGASLKHFRTMAGVTQTDAAEAMGIGQPYLSSLEGGRFGSSLTHALRLLRFVGCEVVVRPREPRG' A
#
# COMPACT_ATOMS: atom_id res chain seq x y z
N MET A 1 -1.56 7.55 -13.95
CA MET A 1 -0.51 6.72 -13.36
C MET A 1 -0.28 7.11 -11.91
N ALA A 2 -0.33 6.16 -11.01
CA ALA A 2 -0.22 6.44 -9.58
C ALA A 2 1.20 6.70 -9.08
N ILE A 3 2.22 6.37 -9.88
CA ILE A 3 3.62 6.52 -9.52
C ILE A 3 4.18 7.83 -10.05
N ARG A 4 4.85 8.58 -9.17
CA ARG A 4 5.52 9.82 -9.53
C ARG A 4 6.76 9.98 -8.65
N ASN A 5 7.93 10.11 -9.28
CA ASN A 5 9.22 10.28 -8.57
C ASN A 5 9.48 9.14 -7.56
N GLY A 6 9.12 7.90 -7.93
CA GLY A 6 9.31 6.75 -7.04
C GLY A 6 8.27 6.66 -5.93
N GLU A 7 7.32 7.58 -5.88
CA GLU A 7 6.27 7.59 -4.86
C GLU A 7 4.94 7.14 -5.46
N TYR A 8 4.21 6.32 -4.72
CA TYR A 8 2.90 5.86 -5.12
C TYR A 8 1.84 6.73 -4.46
N LEU A 9 1.07 7.45 -5.25
CA LEU A 9 0.00 8.30 -4.74
C LEU A 9 -1.20 7.44 -4.33
N VAL A 10 -1.64 7.60 -3.09
CA VAL A 10 -2.76 6.84 -2.52
C VAL A 10 -3.94 7.76 -2.32
N ILE A 11 -4.97 7.62 -3.15
CA ILE A 11 -6.21 8.39 -3.03
C ILE A 11 -7.29 7.52 -2.38
N THR A 12 -7.35 6.24 -2.76
CA THR A 12 -8.37 5.30 -2.29
C THR A 12 -7.71 4.10 -1.59
N ALA A 13 -8.53 3.31 -0.90
CA ALA A 13 -8.05 2.05 -0.32
C ALA A 13 -7.47 1.12 -1.38
N ARG A 14 -8.05 1.13 -2.58
CA ARG A 14 -7.53 0.33 -3.69
C ARG A 14 -6.12 0.76 -4.06
N ASP A 15 -5.85 2.07 -4.06
CA ASP A 15 -4.50 2.58 -4.36
C ASP A 15 -3.50 2.11 -3.31
N LEU A 16 -3.89 2.11 -2.03
CA LEU A 16 -3.00 1.61 -0.99
C LEU A 16 -2.68 0.14 -1.23
N GLY A 17 -3.71 -0.67 -1.50
CA GLY A 17 -3.51 -2.09 -1.82
C GLY A 17 -2.57 -2.27 -3.02
N ALA A 18 -2.77 -1.49 -4.08
CA ALA A 18 -1.92 -1.55 -5.26
C ALA A 18 -0.48 -1.15 -4.94
N SER A 19 -0.29 -0.18 -4.05
CA SER A 19 1.06 0.22 -3.63
C SER A 19 1.77 -0.90 -2.88
N LEU A 20 1.05 -1.67 -2.06
CA LEU A 20 1.63 -2.82 -1.36
C LEU A 20 2.19 -3.82 -2.37
N LYS A 21 1.39 -4.17 -3.36
CA LYS A 21 1.83 -5.11 -4.41
C LYS A 21 3.00 -4.55 -5.20
N HIS A 22 2.92 -3.27 -5.57
CA HIS A 22 3.96 -2.61 -6.36
C HIS A 22 5.32 -2.69 -5.65
N PHE A 23 5.38 -2.25 -4.40
CA PHE A 23 6.66 -2.21 -3.69
C PHE A 23 7.14 -3.60 -3.29
N ARG A 24 6.22 -4.53 -3.02
CA ARG A 24 6.58 -5.92 -2.79
C ARG A 24 7.27 -6.53 -4.01
N THR A 25 6.68 -6.34 -5.19
CA THR A 25 7.26 -6.89 -6.43
C THR A 25 8.58 -6.19 -6.78
N MET A 26 8.67 -4.89 -6.55
CA MET A 26 9.93 -4.15 -6.75
C MET A 26 11.06 -4.66 -5.84
N ALA A 27 10.71 -5.14 -4.66
CA ALA A 27 11.68 -5.73 -3.74
C ALA A 27 12.03 -7.18 -4.10
N GLY A 28 11.39 -7.75 -5.12
CA GLY A 28 11.65 -9.12 -5.53
C GLY A 28 11.05 -10.17 -4.60
N VAL A 29 10.05 -9.80 -3.80
CA VAL A 29 9.45 -10.68 -2.79
C VAL A 29 8.12 -11.21 -3.29
N THR A 30 7.95 -12.53 -3.25
CA THR A 30 6.67 -13.14 -3.63
C THR A 30 5.62 -12.90 -2.54
N GLN A 31 4.35 -13.00 -2.92
CA GLN A 31 3.27 -12.87 -1.96
C GLN A 31 3.35 -13.94 -0.86
N THR A 32 3.69 -15.15 -1.23
CA THR A 32 3.86 -16.25 -0.27
C THR A 32 4.97 -15.97 0.74
N ASP A 33 6.13 -15.51 0.25
CA ASP A 33 7.26 -15.19 1.13
C ASP A 33 6.94 -14.03 2.07
N ALA A 34 6.29 -13.00 1.57
CA ALA A 34 5.90 -11.85 2.39
C ALA A 34 4.92 -12.26 3.48
N ALA A 35 3.90 -13.04 3.13
CA ALA A 35 2.90 -13.50 4.09
C ALA A 35 3.56 -14.35 5.18
N GLU A 36 4.46 -15.25 4.80
CA GLU A 36 5.18 -16.09 5.73
C GLU A 36 6.06 -15.27 6.67
N ALA A 37 6.79 -14.30 6.14
CA ALA A 37 7.65 -13.43 6.94
C ALA A 37 6.85 -12.60 7.95
N MET A 38 5.64 -12.22 7.61
CA MET A 38 4.77 -11.42 8.47
C MET A 38 3.91 -12.26 9.41
N GLY A 39 3.91 -13.60 9.25
CA GLY A 39 3.08 -14.47 10.06
C GLY A 39 1.58 -14.35 9.77
N ILE A 40 1.21 -14.04 8.54
CA ILE A 40 -0.19 -13.95 8.11
C ILE A 40 -0.46 -14.93 6.97
N GLY A 41 -1.74 -15.19 6.72
CA GLY A 41 -2.12 -16.04 5.59
C GLY A 41 -1.95 -15.31 4.26
N GLN A 42 -1.54 -16.06 3.23
CA GLN A 42 -1.40 -15.50 1.89
C GLN A 42 -2.74 -14.97 1.34
N PRO A 43 -3.88 -15.62 1.55
CA PRO A 43 -5.16 -15.05 1.10
C PRO A 43 -5.48 -13.71 1.77
N TYR A 44 -5.10 -13.54 3.03
CA TYR A 44 -5.28 -12.27 3.72
C TYR A 44 -4.41 -11.17 3.09
N LEU A 45 -3.15 -11.47 2.83
CA LEU A 45 -2.26 -10.53 2.13
C LEU A 45 -2.82 -10.18 0.75
N SER A 46 -3.33 -11.18 0.02
CA SER A 46 -3.96 -10.94 -1.27
C SER A 46 -5.13 -9.98 -1.17
N SER A 47 -5.93 -10.10 -0.12
CA SER A 47 -7.05 -9.16 0.13
C SER A 47 -6.55 -7.74 0.38
N LEU A 48 -5.48 -7.60 1.16
CA LEU A 48 -4.89 -6.27 1.40
C LEU A 48 -4.40 -5.65 0.09
N GLU A 49 -3.72 -6.42 -0.73
CA GLU A 49 -3.22 -5.95 -2.03
C GLU A 49 -4.37 -5.62 -2.98
N GLY A 50 -5.53 -6.21 -2.76
CA GLY A 50 -6.77 -5.88 -3.49
C GLY A 50 -7.51 -4.67 -2.95
N GLY A 51 -7.01 -4.05 -1.88
CA GLY A 51 -7.63 -2.84 -1.32
C GLY A 51 -8.73 -3.11 -0.31
N ARG A 52 -8.80 -4.30 0.25
CA ARG A 52 -9.86 -4.67 1.19
C ARG A 52 -9.42 -4.39 2.63
N PHE A 53 -9.64 -3.17 3.06
CA PHE A 53 -9.24 -2.69 4.40
C PHE A 53 -10.41 -2.35 5.30
N GLY A 54 -11.64 -2.41 4.77
CA GLY A 54 -12.80 -1.93 5.49
C GLY A 54 -13.02 -0.43 5.36
N SER A 55 -14.12 0.06 5.90
CA SER A 55 -14.57 1.44 5.70
C SER A 55 -13.75 2.48 6.47
N SER A 56 -13.09 2.08 7.57
CA SER A 56 -12.29 3.01 8.38
C SER A 56 -11.18 3.66 7.56
N LEU A 57 -10.48 2.88 6.75
CA LEU A 57 -9.42 3.42 5.91
C LEU A 57 -9.97 4.40 4.88
N THR A 58 -11.09 4.04 4.26
CA THR A 58 -11.74 4.93 3.28
C THR A 58 -12.09 6.26 3.93
N HIS A 59 -12.67 6.23 5.13
CA HIS A 59 -13.02 7.46 5.84
C HIS A 59 -11.78 8.28 6.19
N ALA A 60 -10.71 7.63 6.63
CA ALA A 60 -9.47 8.33 6.97
C ALA A 60 -8.85 9.02 5.75
N LEU A 61 -8.81 8.32 4.61
CA LEU A 61 -8.28 8.89 3.37
C LEU A 61 -9.14 10.07 2.90
N ARG A 62 -10.45 9.97 3.03
CA ARG A 62 -11.36 11.05 2.65
C ARG A 62 -11.17 12.27 3.54
N LEU A 63 -10.96 12.07 4.84
CA LEU A 63 -10.72 13.19 5.74
C LEU A 63 -9.41 13.91 5.40
N LEU A 64 -8.34 13.15 5.15
CA LEU A 64 -7.06 13.74 4.77
C LEU A 64 -7.20 14.60 3.52
N ARG A 65 -7.91 14.09 2.53
CA ARG A 65 -8.16 14.81 1.29
C ARG A 65 -8.97 16.08 1.54
N PHE A 66 -9.98 15.99 2.39
CA PHE A 66 -10.84 17.12 2.74
C PHE A 66 -10.04 18.26 3.36
N VAL A 67 -9.03 17.96 4.18
CA VAL A 67 -8.21 18.98 4.83
C VAL A 67 -6.97 19.34 4.02
N GLY A 68 -6.90 18.93 2.76
CA GLY A 68 -5.84 19.37 1.84
C GLY A 68 -4.57 18.54 1.88
N CYS A 69 -4.64 17.32 2.40
CA CYS A 69 -3.48 16.43 2.47
C CYS A 69 -3.51 15.37 1.39
N GLU A 70 -2.35 14.86 1.03
CA GLU A 70 -2.26 13.67 0.20
C GLU A 70 -1.42 12.61 0.90
N VAL A 71 -1.64 11.35 0.52
CA VAL A 71 -0.93 10.22 1.09
C VAL A 71 -0.08 9.60 -0.01
N VAL A 72 1.20 9.37 0.29
CA VAL A 72 2.10 8.70 -0.64
C VAL A 72 2.82 7.57 0.08
N VAL A 73 3.13 6.52 -0.67
CA VAL A 73 3.97 5.41 -0.19
C VAL A 73 5.26 5.46 -0.98
N ARG A 74 6.38 5.44 -0.27
CA ARG A 74 7.69 5.48 -0.91
C ARG A 74 8.68 4.58 -0.17
N PRO A 75 9.70 4.09 -0.87
CA PRO A 75 10.75 3.35 -0.19
C PRO A 75 11.42 4.22 0.86
N ARG A 76 11.82 3.58 1.96
CA ARG A 76 12.60 4.26 2.99
C ARG A 76 13.97 4.60 2.42
N GLU A 77 14.44 5.82 2.66
CA GLU A 77 15.79 6.20 2.21
C GLU A 77 16.82 5.38 2.97
N PRO A 78 17.83 4.85 2.25
CA PRO A 78 18.91 4.13 2.93
C PRO A 78 19.67 5.12 3.83
N ARG A 79 19.97 4.67 5.04
CA ARG A 79 20.82 5.45 5.94
C ARG A 79 22.27 5.16 5.59
N GLY A 80 22.95 6.19 5.22
CA GLY A 80 24.35 6.10 4.83
C GLY A 80 25.28 5.76 5.96
#